data_bce7cb3221e89c12d2d666b35479a272
#
_entry.id   bce7cb3221e89c12d2d666b35479a272
#
_cell.length_a   1.000
_cell.length_b   1.000
_cell.length_c   1.000
_cell.angle_alpha   90.00
_cell.angle_beta   90.00
_cell.angle_gamma   90.00
#
_symmetry.space_group_name_H-M   'P 1'
#
loop_
_entity.id
_entity.type
_entity.pdbx_description
1 polymer ?
#
loop_
_entity_poly.entity_id
_entity_poly.type
_entity_poly.pdbx_seq_one_letter_code
_entity_poly.pdbx_strand_id
1 'polypeptide(L)'
;MPLQALGYVVFGSAALTDWRQFGTRLVGLQAVERSPSLLAFRMDDRKQRIVIDRALAEGERFFGWEVANADALDALAARLEQAEVTVAAEPQTLADNRRVRGLISFSDPAGNRLEAFHGAEIDDTPFSPGRSISGFRTGPLGLGHAVLTVENIEAVMPFYVDVLGFRLSDYMEKPFRAYFFHINPRHHSLALLETGRNGMHHLMVELFSLDDVGQSYDVALTEDRVNVTLGRHTNDLMTSFYARSPSSFMVECGWGGREVDPATWQPFELKDGPSLWGHERNWLPPADREVARRMRMRAAASGLRAPVQVMDGNYRLMSGTCAWWDDLRGKS
;
A
#
# COMPACT_ATOMS: atom_id res chain seq x y z
N MET A 1 -9.98 -16.61 -6.12
CA MET A 1 -8.99 -16.26 -5.07
C MET A 1 -9.74 -15.81 -3.84
N PRO A 2 -9.34 -16.20 -2.63
CA PRO A 2 -10.06 -15.80 -1.43
C PRO A 2 -9.89 -14.31 -1.10
N LEU A 3 -8.68 -13.77 -1.24
CA LEU A 3 -8.39 -12.36 -0.95
C LEU A 3 -8.73 -11.45 -2.12
N GLN A 4 -9.28 -10.27 -1.82
CA GLN A 4 -9.68 -9.26 -2.82
C GLN A 4 -8.78 -8.04 -2.81
N ALA A 5 -8.42 -7.51 -1.64
CA ALA A 5 -7.67 -6.26 -1.53
C ALA A 5 -7.03 -6.09 -0.15
N LEU A 6 -6.01 -5.26 -0.05
CA LEU A 6 -5.56 -4.70 1.22
C LEU A 6 -6.58 -3.64 1.66
N GLY A 7 -7.42 -3.99 2.61
CA GLY A 7 -8.56 -3.16 3.01
C GLY A 7 -8.19 -2.08 4.02
N TYR A 8 -7.36 -2.42 5.01
CA TYR A 8 -6.87 -1.49 6.02
C TYR A 8 -5.50 -1.91 6.58
N VAL A 9 -4.87 -0.98 7.26
CA VAL A 9 -3.66 -1.22 8.06
C VAL A 9 -3.80 -0.60 9.44
N VAL A 10 -3.19 -1.24 10.44
CA VAL A 10 -3.12 -0.73 11.82
C VAL A 10 -1.67 -0.64 12.23
N PHE A 11 -1.28 0.47 12.84
CA PHE A 11 0.08 0.70 13.33
C PHE A 11 0.07 1.09 14.80
N GLY A 12 0.91 0.45 15.60
CA GLY A 12 1.20 0.87 16.95
C GLY A 12 2.10 2.10 16.93
N SER A 13 1.65 3.21 17.54
CA SER A 13 2.48 4.40 17.73
C SER A 13 1.94 5.34 18.80
N ALA A 14 2.83 5.87 19.62
CA ALA A 14 2.51 6.91 20.59
C ALA A 14 2.36 8.30 19.96
N ALA A 15 2.82 8.51 18.72
CA ALA A 15 2.93 9.80 18.05
C ALA A 15 1.63 10.23 17.33
N LEU A 16 0.46 10.14 17.98
CA LEU A 16 -0.84 10.41 17.35
C LEU A 16 -0.93 11.83 16.77
N THR A 17 -0.37 12.83 17.43
CA THR A 17 -0.40 14.23 16.96
C THR A 17 0.40 14.39 15.66
N ASP A 18 1.61 13.79 15.59
CA ASP A 18 2.45 13.84 14.41
C ASP A 18 1.81 13.05 13.25
N TRP A 19 1.22 11.89 13.55
CA TRP A 19 0.45 11.13 12.57
C TRP A 19 -0.75 11.90 12.03
N ARG A 20 -1.47 12.63 12.90
CA ARG A 20 -2.57 13.48 12.45
C ARG A 20 -2.07 14.53 11.46
N GLN A 21 -1.02 15.28 11.84
CA GLN A 21 -0.45 16.33 10.99
C GLN A 21 0.07 15.74 9.67
N PHE A 22 0.86 14.67 9.75
CA PHE A 22 1.40 13.97 8.59
C PHE A 22 0.28 13.46 7.67
N GLY A 23 -0.69 12.74 8.22
CA GLY A 23 -1.79 12.15 7.45
C GLY A 23 -2.65 13.21 6.76
N THR A 24 -3.03 14.28 7.47
CA THR A 24 -3.94 15.31 6.91
C THR A 24 -3.23 16.28 5.98
N ARG A 25 -2.07 16.81 6.37
CA ARG A 25 -1.41 17.88 5.60
C ARG A 25 -0.56 17.34 4.45
N LEU A 26 0.27 16.33 4.72
CA LEU A 26 1.17 15.80 3.70
C LEU A 26 0.43 14.84 2.78
N VAL A 27 -0.24 13.82 3.33
CA VAL A 27 -0.89 12.77 2.54
C VAL A 27 -2.25 13.21 2.01
N GLY A 28 -3.02 13.97 2.77
CA GLY A 28 -4.37 14.42 2.41
C GLY A 28 -5.49 13.53 2.97
N LEU A 29 -5.19 12.63 3.91
CA LEU A 29 -6.16 11.74 4.55
C LEU A 29 -7.19 12.53 5.38
N GLN A 30 -8.39 12.02 5.50
CA GLN A 30 -9.37 12.53 6.47
C GLN A 30 -9.14 11.88 7.82
N ALA A 31 -8.79 12.69 8.83
CA ALA A 31 -8.63 12.19 10.19
C ALA A 31 -9.99 12.02 10.88
N VAL A 32 -10.16 10.89 11.56
CA VAL A 32 -11.31 10.55 12.39
C VAL A 32 -10.81 10.20 13.79
N GLU A 33 -11.11 11.05 14.78
CA GLU A 33 -10.82 10.74 16.17
C GLU A 33 -11.80 9.72 16.70
N ARG A 34 -11.29 8.56 17.12
CA ARG A 34 -12.13 7.50 17.67
C ARG A 34 -12.07 7.41 19.19
N SER A 35 -10.92 7.74 19.77
CA SER A 35 -10.69 7.84 21.21
C SER A 35 -9.37 8.59 21.47
N PRO A 36 -9.03 8.91 22.73
CA PRO A 36 -7.73 9.51 23.06
C PRO A 36 -6.51 8.66 22.74
N SER A 37 -6.71 7.36 22.50
CA SER A 37 -5.64 6.41 22.15
C SER A 37 -5.67 5.92 20.69
N LEU A 38 -6.72 6.26 19.92
CA LEU A 38 -6.94 5.70 18.59
C LEU A 38 -7.32 6.78 17.58
N LEU A 39 -6.45 6.99 16.61
CA LEU A 39 -6.63 7.85 15.47
C LEU A 39 -6.85 7.00 14.22
N ALA A 40 -7.95 7.21 13.53
CA ALA A 40 -8.22 6.56 12.24
C ALA A 40 -8.15 7.59 11.10
N PHE A 41 -7.90 7.08 9.90
CA PHE A 41 -7.95 7.86 8.67
C PHE A 41 -8.83 7.19 7.62
N ARG A 42 -9.63 8.00 6.95
CA ARG A 42 -10.37 7.65 5.74
C ARG A 42 -9.58 8.07 4.51
N MET A 43 -9.81 7.34 3.42
CA MET A 43 -9.30 7.62 2.07
C MET A 43 -10.43 7.67 1.05
N ASP A 44 -11.60 7.15 1.41
CA ASP A 44 -12.77 6.95 0.57
C ASP A 44 -14.05 6.89 1.43
N ASP A 45 -15.06 6.17 0.95
CA ASP A 45 -16.33 5.94 1.63
C ASP A 45 -16.23 5.00 2.85
N ARG A 46 -15.12 4.23 3.00
CA ARG A 46 -14.93 3.35 4.18
C ARG A 46 -14.72 4.18 5.45
N LYS A 47 -15.24 3.71 6.58
CA LYS A 47 -15.08 4.40 7.88
C LYS A 47 -13.64 4.52 8.33
N GLN A 48 -12.76 3.64 7.87
CA GLN A 48 -11.31 3.73 8.10
C GLN A 48 -10.52 2.89 7.09
N ARG A 49 -9.30 3.32 6.82
CA ARG A 49 -8.30 2.62 6.01
C ARG A 49 -6.97 2.48 6.74
N ILE A 50 -6.58 3.49 7.50
CA ILE A 50 -5.34 3.50 8.27
C ILE A 50 -5.71 3.82 9.71
N VAL A 51 -5.19 3.03 10.65
CA VAL A 51 -5.45 3.21 12.08
C VAL A 51 -4.12 3.32 12.81
N ILE A 52 -3.99 4.32 13.66
CA ILE A 52 -2.87 4.49 14.58
C ILE A 52 -3.39 4.25 15.99
N ASP A 53 -2.84 3.24 16.65
CA ASP A 53 -3.28 2.82 17.97
C ASP A 53 -2.13 2.96 18.98
N ARG A 54 -2.32 3.85 19.93
CA ARG A 54 -1.36 4.10 21.01
C ARG A 54 -1.27 2.96 22.03
N ALA A 55 -2.28 2.10 22.09
CA ALA A 55 -2.29 0.96 23.00
C ALA A 55 -1.41 -0.21 22.52
N LEU A 56 -1.07 -0.22 21.23
CA LEU A 56 -0.14 -1.17 20.64
C LEU A 56 1.32 -0.75 20.87
N ALA A 57 2.22 -1.71 20.91
CA ALA A 57 3.65 -1.43 20.97
C ALA A 57 4.13 -0.67 19.74
N GLU A 58 5.15 0.18 19.89
CA GLU A 58 5.74 0.91 18.76
C GLU A 58 6.29 -0.08 17.73
N GLY A 59 5.89 0.10 16.47
CA GLY A 59 6.25 -0.80 15.36
C GLY A 59 5.40 -2.06 15.22
N GLU A 60 4.48 -2.33 16.15
CA GLU A 60 3.47 -3.37 15.96
C GLU A 60 2.52 -2.96 14.81
N ARG A 61 2.16 -3.92 13.97
CA ARG A 61 1.38 -3.64 12.76
C ARG A 61 0.50 -4.82 12.37
N PHE A 62 -0.66 -4.50 11.77
CA PHE A 62 -1.60 -5.47 11.22
C PHE A 62 -1.98 -5.06 9.81
N PHE A 63 -2.07 -6.05 8.93
CA PHE A 63 -2.51 -5.87 7.55
C PHE A 63 -3.84 -6.60 7.36
N GLY A 64 -4.91 -5.84 7.15
CA GLY A 64 -6.26 -6.36 6.96
C GLY A 64 -6.55 -6.63 5.48
N TRP A 65 -6.72 -7.89 5.12
CA TRP A 65 -7.03 -8.36 3.76
C TRP A 65 -8.51 -8.67 3.63
N GLU A 66 -9.16 -8.04 2.68
CA GLU A 66 -10.61 -8.20 2.44
C GLU A 66 -10.91 -9.50 1.69
N VAL A 67 -11.96 -10.20 2.13
CA VAL A 67 -12.58 -11.32 1.42
C VAL A 67 -14.03 -10.97 1.10
N ALA A 68 -14.65 -11.72 0.17
CA ALA A 68 -15.96 -11.37 -0.38
C ALA A 68 -17.10 -11.37 0.66
N ASN A 69 -17.11 -12.37 1.56
CA ASN A 69 -18.18 -12.60 2.53
C ASN A 69 -17.72 -13.58 3.64
N ALA A 70 -18.64 -13.94 4.53
CA ALA A 70 -18.35 -14.87 5.63
C ALA A 70 -17.91 -16.25 5.12
N ASP A 71 -18.58 -16.81 4.11
CA ASP A 71 -18.22 -18.13 3.55
C ASP A 71 -16.79 -18.14 3.00
N ALA A 72 -16.36 -17.03 2.36
CA ALA A 72 -15.01 -16.89 1.87
C ALA A 72 -13.98 -16.74 3.00
N LEU A 73 -14.38 -16.15 4.15
CA LEU A 73 -13.55 -16.05 5.35
C LEU A 73 -13.35 -17.43 5.97
N ASP A 74 -14.43 -18.22 6.11
CA ASP A 74 -14.38 -19.58 6.63
C ASP A 74 -13.54 -20.51 5.73
N ALA A 75 -13.68 -20.38 4.42
CA ALA A 75 -12.90 -21.13 3.44
C ALA A 75 -11.39 -20.78 3.53
N LEU A 76 -11.06 -19.49 3.79
CA LEU A 76 -9.68 -19.09 4.00
C LEU A 76 -9.13 -19.63 5.33
N ALA A 77 -9.92 -19.60 6.40
CA ALA A 77 -9.52 -20.16 7.69
C ALA A 77 -9.17 -21.66 7.56
N ALA A 78 -10.07 -22.44 6.92
CA ALA A 78 -9.82 -23.87 6.68
C ALA A 78 -8.58 -24.14 5.82
N ARG A 79 -8.29 -23.28 4.83
CA ARG A 79 -7.09 -23.38 4.00
C ARG A 79 -5.81 -23.07 4.78
N LEU A 80 -5.84 -22.08 5.66
CA LEU A 80 -4.72 -21.73 6.53
C LEU A 80 -4.44 -22.88 7.51
N GLU A 81 -5.47 -23.45 8.14
CA GLU A 81 -5.36 -24.61 9.04
C GLU A 81 -4.80 -25.85 8.33
N GLN A 82 -5.23 -26.12 7.08
CA GLN A 82 -4.66 -27.19 6.26
C GLN A 82 -3.17 -26.97 5.93
N ALA A 83 -2.74 -25.73 5.90
CA ALA A 83 -1.33 -25.36 5.76
C ALA A 83 -0.58 -25.24 7.11
N GLU A 84 -1.17 -25.79 8.19
CA GLU A 84 -0.61 -25.77 9.55
C GLU A 84 -0.38 -24.36 10.12
N VAL A 85 -1.11 -23.35 9.61
CA VAL A 85 -1.08 -21.98 10.14
C VAL A 85 -2.11 -21.84 11.25
N THR A 86 -1.67 -21.36 12.40
CA THR A 86 -2.58 -21.06 13.51
C THR A 86 -3.50 -19.90 13.17
N VAL A 87 -4.80 -20.13 13.23
CA VAL A 87 -5.85 -19.13 12.96
C VAL A 87 -6.60 -18.84 14.25
N ALA A 88 -6.81 -17.56 14.54
CA ALA A 88 -7.69 -17.13 15.63
C ALA A 88 -8.96 -16.50 15.02
N ALA A 89 -10.13 -17.03 15.42
CA ALA A 89 -11.40 -16.36 15.23
C ALA A 89 -11.48 -15.20 16.24
N GLU A 90 -11.56 -13.98 15.73
CA GLU A 90 -11.49 -12.80 16.57
C GLU A 90 -12.87 -12.40 17.13
N PRO A 91 -12.94 -11.84 18.35
CA PRO A 91 -14.20 -11.47 18.95
C PRO A 91 -14.83 -10.27 18.23
N GLN A 92 -16.17 -10.13 18.34
CA GLN A 92 -16.92 -9.03 17.74
C GLN A 92 -16.39 -7.65 18.15
N THR A 93 -15.87 -7.51 19.37
CA THR A 93 -15.27 -6.26 19.86
C THR A 93 -14.06 -5.82 19.02
N LEU A 94 -13.25 -6.77 18.51
CA LEU A 94 -12.16 -6.45 17.61
C LEU A 94 -12.69 -6.12 16.21
N ALA A 95 -13.69 -6.86 15.72
CA ALA A 95 -14.36 -6.56 14.44
C ALA A 95 -14.95 -5.15 14.45
N ASP A 96 -15.62 -4.75 15.53
CA ASP A 96 -16.17 -3.39 15.73
C ASP A 96 -15.05 -2.34 15.73
N ASN A 97 -13.91 -2.65 16.34
CA ASN A 97 -12.72 -1.76 16.30
C ASN A 97 -12.11 -1.65 14.90
N ARG A 98 -12.18 -2.71 14.12
CA ARG A 98 -11.73 -2.72 12.71
C ARG A 98 -12.77 -2.16 11.75
N ARG A 99 -14.01 -1.88 12.21
CA ARG A 99 -15.14 -1.44 11.38
C ARG A 99 -15.46 -2.45 10.27
N VAL A 100 -15.56 -3.72 10.67
CA VAL A 100 -15.86 -4.85 9.77
C VAL A 100 -16.87 -5.78 10.43
N ARG A 101 -17.52 -6.65 9.67
CA ARG A 101 -18.52 -7.57 10.21
C ARG A 101 -17.92 -8.79 10.89
N GLY A 102 -16.78 -9.25 10.43
CA GLY A 102 -16.07 -10.38 11.00
C GLY A 102 -14.65 -10.46 10.48
N LEU A 103 -13.76 -11.03 11.29
CA LEU A 103 -12.36 -11.24 10.92
C LEU A 103 -11.74 -12.43 11.64
N ILE A 104 -10.69 -12.95 11.04
CA ILE A 104 -9.74 -13.89 11.61
C ILE A 104 -8.36 -13.27 11.62
N SER A 105 -7.48 -13.70 12.52
CA SER A 105 -6.08 -13.30 12.54
C SER A 105 -5.15 -14.51 12.45
N PHE A 106 -3.97 -14.29 11.88
CA PHE A 106 -2.90 -15.26 11.69
C PHE A 106 -1.57 -14.53 11.47
N SER A 107 -0.47 -15.27 11.37
CA SER A 107 0.84 -14.67 11.09
C SER A 107 1.46 -15.30 9.84
N ASP A 108 2.23 -14.49 9.10
CA ASP A 108 3.09 -15.01 8.05
C ASP A 108 4.39 -15.64 8.64
N PRO A 109 5.19 -16.36 7.84
CA PRO A 109 6.45 -16.95 8.30
C PRO A 109 7.50 -15.96 8.81
N ALA A 110 7.40 -14.67 8.45
CA ALA A 110 8.27 -13.59 8.93
C ALA A 110 7.77 -12.98 10.25
N GLY A 111 6.63 -13.47 10.79
CA GLY A 111 6.01 -12.97 12.02
C GLY A 111 5.18 -11.71 11.84
N ASN A 112 4.86 -11.30 10.61
CA ASN A 112 3.91 -10.23 10.40
C ASN A 112 2.49 -10.70 10.76
N ARG A 113 1.77 -9.86 11.51
CA ARG A 113 0.39 -10.16 11.91
C ARG A 113 -0.56 -9.74 10.80
N LEU A 114 -1.34 -10.70 10.34
CA LEU A 114 -2.32 -10.52 9.25
C LEU A 114 -3.73 -10.72 9.81
N GLU A 115 -4.66 -9.93 9.29
CA GLU A 115 -6.09 -10.07 9.52
C GLU A 115 -6.76 -10.32 8.17
N ALA A 116 -7.68 -11.30 8.09
CA ALA A 116 -8.58 -11.43 6.96
C ALA A 116 -10.00 -11.10 7.43
N PHE A 117 -10.75 -10.32 6.65
CA PHE A 117 -12.03 -9.80 7.08
C PHE A 117 -13.04 -9.69 5.94
N HIS A 118 -14.33 -9.58 6.29
CA HIS A 118 -15.41 -9.25 5.35
C HIS A 118 -16.30 -8.13 5.89
N GLY A 119 -17.03 -7.46 4.99
CA GLY A 119 -18.09 -6.54 5.32
C GLY A 119 -17.60 -5.25 6.01
N ALA A 120 -16.61 -4.59 5.41
CA ALA A 120 -16.16 -3.29 5.88
C ALA A 120 -17.31 -2.26 5.90
N GLU A 121 -17.38 -1.47 6.98
CA GLU A 121 -18.41 -0.46 7.15
C GLU A 121 -18.18 0.74 6.23
N ILE A 122 -19.25 1.18 5.61
CA ILE A 122 -19.32 2.42 4.83
C ILE A 122 -19.74 3.56 5.77
N ASP A 123 -19.19 4.74 5.55
CA ASP A 123 -19.56 5.94 6.27
C ASP A 123 -20.68 6.67 5.53
N ASP A 124 -21.65 7.18 6.26
CA ASP A 124 -22.81 7.91 5.72
C ASP A 124 -22.43 9.35 5.29
N THR A 125 -21.26 9.83 5.70
CA THR A 125 -20.77 11.16 5.35
C THR A 125 -19.80 11.09 4.17
N PRO A 126 -19.84 12.07 3.26
CA PRO A 126 -18.86 12.15 2.18
C PRO A 126 -17.43 12.20 2.71
N PHE A 127 -16.49 11.65 1.92
CA PHE A 127 -15.06 11.79 2.20
C PHE A 127 -14.65 13.26 2.13
N SER A 128 -13.99 13.74 3.18
CA SER A 128 -13.50 15.12 3.28
C SER A 128 -11.98 15.10 3.53
N PRO A 129 -11.16 15.30 2.51
CA PRO A 129 -9.70 15.20 2.65
C PRO A 129 -9.15 16.30 3.58
N GLY A 130 -8.03 15.98 4.25
CA GLY A 130 -7.36 16.90 5.19
C GLY A 130 -6.69 18.11 4.52
N ARG A 131 -6.44 18.04 3.23
CA ARG A 131 -6.14 19.15 2.31
C ARG A 131 -6.86 18.93 0.99
N SER A 132 -6.97 19.98 0.17
CA SER A 132 -7.62 19.86 -1.13
C SER A 132 -6.83 18.91 -2.05
N ILE A 133 -7.39 17.75 -2.34
CA ILE A 133 -6.89 16.74 -3.29
C ILE A 133 -8.05 16.18 -4.10
N SER A 134 -7.73 15.54 -5.23
CA SER A 134 -8.72 14.87 -6.08
C SER A 134 -9.26 13.57 -5.45
N GLY A 135 -8.60 13.03 -4.41
CA GLY A 135 -8.94 11.78 -3.76
C GLY A 135 -7.92 10.68 -4.00
N PHE A 136 -8.23 9.49 -3.48
CA PHE A 136 -7.36 8.31 -3.55
C PHE A 136 -7.96 7.22 -4.45
N ARG A 137 -7.11 6.56 -5.20
CA ARG A 137 -7.47 5.42 -6.02
C ARG A 137 -7.55 4.16 -5.19
N THR A 138 -8.74 3.87 -4.68
CA THR A 138 -9.06 2.78 -3.75
C THR A 138 -10.08 1.79 -4.34
N GLY A 139 -11.20 1.52 -3.66
CA GLY A 139 -12.24 0.60 -4.10
C GLY A 139 -11.74 -0.84 -4.21
N PRO A 140 -11.99 -1.54 -5.33
CA PRO A 140 -11.58 -2.92 -5.53
C PRO A 140 -10.04 -3.10 -5.60
N LEU A 141 -9.29 -2.02 -5.75
CA LEU A 141 -7.82 -2.03 -5.70
C LEU A 141 -7.25 -1.98 -4.28
N GLY A 142 -8.12 -1.81 -3.27
CA GLY A 142 -7.69 -1.63 -1.89
C GLY A 142 -7.12 -0.25 -1.60
N LEU A 143 -6.59 -0.06 -0.39
CA LEU A 143 -6.04 1.24 0.03
C LEU A 143 -4.75 1.64 -0.71
N GLY A 144 -4.03 0.68 -1.25
CA GLY A 144 -2.72 0.84 -1.87
C GLY A 144 -1.94 -0.47 -1.83
N HIS A 145 -0.63 -0.40 -1.52
CA HIS A 145 0.17 -1.59 -1.28
C HIS A 145 1.05 -1.46 -0.04
N ALA A 146 1.43 -2.60 0.53
CA ALA A 146 2.43 -2.71 1.59
C ALA A 146 3.70 -3.37 1.06
N VAL A 147 4.87 -2.86 1.47
CA VAL A 147 6.16 -3.47 1.17
C VAL A 147 6.85 -3.84 2.48
N LEU A 148 7.11 -5.14 2.60
CA LEU A 148 7.74 -5.74 3.76
C LEU A 148 9.22 -6.02 3.46
N THR A 149 10.06 -5.84 4.46
CA THR A 149 11.40 -6.40 4.44
C THR A 149 11.40 -7.77 5.08
N VAL A 150 12.17 -8.69 4.52
CA VAL A 150 12.29 -10.06 5.01
C VAL A 150 13.76 -10.49 5.11
N GLU A 151 14.03 -11.43 5.99
CA GLU A 151 15.35 -12.05 6.06
C GLU A 151 15.65 -12.90 4.82
N ASN A 152 14.65 -13.66 4.37
CA ASN A 152 14.76 -14.59 3.25
C ASN A 152 13.42 -14.67 2.53
N ILE A 153 13.39 -14.38 1.24
CA ILE A 153 12.18 -14.40 0.41
C ILE A 153 11.66 -15.83 0.22
N GLU A 154 12.54 -16.80 0.02
CA GLU A 154 12.15 -18.19 -0.19
C GLU A 154 11.40 -18.79 0.99
N ALA A 155 11.69 -18.33 2.21
CA ALA A 155 10.99 -18.78 3.41
C ALA A 155 9.57 -18.19 3.54
N VAL A 156 9.31 -17.05 2.91
CA VAL A 156 8.07 -16.27 3.09
C VAL A 156 7.14 -16.36 1.87
N MET A 157 7.71 -16.32 0.66
CA MET A 157 6.96 -16.26 -0.60
C MET A 157 5.95 -17.42 -0.77
N PRO A 158 6.26 -18.71 -0.46
CA PRO A 158 5.30 -19.80 -0.63
C PRO A 158 4.02 -19.60 0.17
N PHE A 159 4.10 -19.02 1.36
CA PHE A 159 2.92 -18.69 2.15
C PHE A 159 1.98 -17.72 1.42
N TYR A 160 2.52 -16.65 0.83
CA TYR A 160 1.71 -15.70 0.09
C TYR A 160 1.17 -16.28 -1.22
N VAL A 161 1.98 -17.05 -1.95
CA VAL A 161 1.59 -17.58 -3.26
C VAL A 161 0.68 -18.82 -3.10
N ASP A 162 1.14 -19.81 -2.36
CA ASP A 162 0.48 -21.13 -2.32
C ASP A 162 -0.67 -21.17 -1.31
N VAL A 163 -0.56 -20.43 -0.18
CA VAL A 163 -1.61 -20.43 0.86
C VAL A 163 -2.58 -19.26 0.66
N LEU A 164 -2.11 -18.04 0.49
CA LEU A 164 -2.98 -16.86 0.36
C LEU A 164 -3.43 -16.59 -1.08
N GLY A 165 -2.79 -17.17 -2.08
CA GLY A 165 -3.18 -17.08 -3.49
C GLY A 165 -2.74 -15.80 -4.20
N PHE A 166 -1.72 -15.11 -3.70
CA PHE A 166 -1.07 -14.01 -4.42
C PHE A 166 -0.42 -14.51 -5.70
N ARG A 167 -0.33 -13.66 -6.70
CA ARG A 167 0.35 -13.92 -7.97
C ARG A 167 1.53 -12.99 -8.14
N LEU A 168 2.63 -13.52 -8.64
CA LEU A 168 3.81 -12.72 -8.95
C LEU A 168 3.51 -11.77 -10.11
N SER A 169 3.81 -10.49 -9.93
CA SER A 169 3.71 -9.46 -10.98
C SER A 169 5.03 -9.31 -11.72
N ASP A 170 6.10 -9.14 -10.96
CA ASP A 170 7.47 -9.10 -11.45
C ASP A 170 8.44 -9.26 -10.28
N TYR A 171 9.74 -9.30 -10.60
CA TYR A 171 10.77 -9.48 -9.59
C TYR A 171 12.10 -8.86 -10.04
N MET A 172 12.96 -8.62 -9.07
CA MET A 172 14.32 -8.13 -9.27
C MET A 172 15.30 -8.96 -8.43
N GLU A 173 16.36 -9.47 -9.07
CA GLU A 173 17.42 -10.21 -8.39
C GLU A 173 18.63 -9.34 -8.06
N LYS A 174 18.85 -8.28 -8.84
CA LYS A 174 20.00 -7.36 -8.67
C LYS A 174 19.56 -5.92 -8.87
N PRO A 175 20.07 -4.94 -8.06
CA PRO A 175 21.16 -5.05 -7.07
C PRO A 175 20.72 -5.59 -5.71
N PHE A 176 19.44 -5.80 -5.48
CA PHE A 176 18.85 -6.42 -4.30
C PHE A 176 17.64 -7.24 -4.75
N ARG A 177 17.24 -8.20 -3.95
CA ARG A 177 16.10 -9.05 -4.27
C ARG A 177 14.80 -8.39 -3.83
N ALA A 178 13.85 -8.31 -4.76
CA ALA A 178 12.52 -7.77 -4.53
C ALA A 178 11.50 -8.50 -5.38
N TYR A 179 10.37 -8.90 -4.79
CA TYR A 179 9.30 -9.64 -5.45
C TYR A 179 7.98 -8.92 -5.21
N PHE A 180 7.21 -8.70 -6.28
CA PHE A 180 5.99 -7.91 -6.28
C PHE A 180 4.80 -8.81 -6.61
N PHE A 181 3.72 -8.72 -5.81
CA PHE A 181 2.60 -9.64 -5.90
C PHE A 181 1.27 -8.91 -5.99
N HIS A 182 0.39 -9.39 -6.87
CA HIS A 182 -0.97 -8.88 -7.02
C HIS A 182 -2.02 -9.92 -6.58
N ILE A 183 -3.20 -9.40 -6.20
CA ILE A 183 -4.43 -10.17 -5.94
C ILE A 183 -5.62 -9.59 -6.69
N ASN A 184 -5.47 -8.41 -7.25
CA ASN A 184 -6.45 -7.64 -8.01
C ASN A 184 -5.73 -6.90 -9.16
N PRO A 185 -6.38 -6.05 -9.96
CA PRO A 185 -5.73 -5.34 -11.06
C PRO A 185 -4.62 -4.36 -10.66
N ARG A 186 -4.48 -3.95 -9.39
CA ARG A 186 -3.31 -3.17 -8.95
C ARG A 186 -2.04 -3.99 -9.21
N HIS A 187 -1.03 -3.39 -9.87
CA HIS A 187 0.20 -4.07 -10.25
C HIS A 187 0.78 -4.93 -9.11
N HIS A 188 0.76 -4.39 -7.89
CA HIS A 188 1.04 -5.16 -6.69
C HIS A 188 0.29 -4.59 -5.48
N SER A 189 -0.20 -5.47 -4.63
CA SER A 189 -0.79 -5.16 -3.34
C SER A 189 0.18 -5.45 -2.19
N LEU A 190 1.18 -6.27 -2.46
CA LEU A 190 2.26 -6.66 -1.56
C LEU A 190 3.58 -6.72 -2.32
N ALA A 191 4.68 -6.34 -1.67
CA ALA A 191 6.02 -6.70 -2.13
C ALA A 191 6.89 -7.15 -0.95
N LEU A 192 7.85 -8.03 -1.25
CA LEU A 192 8.86 -8.53 -0.32
C LEU A 192 10.25 -8.07 -0.79
N LEU A 193 10.99 -7.41 0.10
CA LEU A 193 12.38 -7.00 -0.10
C LEU A 193 13.28 -7.81 0.81
N GLU A 194 14.25 -8.53 0.25
CA GLU A 194 15.24 -9.24 1.05
C GLU A 194 16.34 -8.28 1.53
N THR A 195 16.35 -8.08 2.83
CA THR A 195 17.30 -7.15 3.49
C THR A 195 18.06 -7.79 4.64
N GLY A 196 17.83 -9.11 4.88
CA GLY A 196 18.34 -9.83 6.03
C GLY A 196 17.66 -9.44 7.36
N ARG A 197 16.51 -8.74 7.31
CA ARG A 197 15.73 -8.35 8.49
C ARG A 197 14.25 -8.27 8.17
N ASN A 198 13.43 -8.78 9.10
CA ASN A 198 11.99 -8.63 9.00
C ASN A 198 11.54 -7.23 9.44
N GLY A 199 10.64 -6.62 8.66
CA GLY A 199 10.15 -5.28 8.96
C GLY A 199 9.18 -4.74 7.92
N MET A 200 8.97 -3.45 7.94
CA MET A 200 8.17 -2.73 6.94
C MET A 200 9.04 -1.67 6.26
N HIS A 201 9.03 -1.67 4.94
CA HIS A 201 9.73 -0.66 4.15
C HIS A 201 8.83 0.57 3.92
N HIS A 202 7.64 0.36 3.37
CA HIS A 202 6.69 1.45 3.16
C HIS A 202 5.23 0.98 2.98
N LEU A 203 4.33 1.93 3.16
CA LEU A 203 2.94 1.87 2.72
C LEU A 203 2.79 2.82 1.53
N MET A 204 2.18 2.39 0.44
CA MET A 204 1.88 3.25 -0.70
C MET A 204 0.40 3.64 -0.71
N VAL A 205 0.13 4.91 -1.02
CA VAL A 205 -1.19 5.44 -1.34
C VAL A 205 -1.16 6.08 -2.74
N GLU A 206 -2.17 5.80 -3.55
CA GLU A 206 -2.28 6.33 -4.92
C GLU A 206 -3.31 7.45 -4.99
N LEU A 207 -2.87 8.60 -5.47
CA LEU A 207 -3.70 9.79 -5.67
C LEU A 207 -4.27 9.79 -7.10
N PHE A 208 -5.40 10.46 -7.31
CA PHE A 208 -6.00 10.59 -8.65
C PHE A 208 -5.28 11.59 -9.56
N SER A 209 -4.53 12.53 -9.00
CA SER A 209 -3.83 13.56 -9.77
C SER A 209 -2.34 13.58 -9.50
N LEU A 210 -1.54 13.79 -10.55
CA LEU A 210 -0.10 14.07 -10.41
C LEU A 210 0.15 15.37 -9.64
N ASP A 211 -0.71 16.36 -9.80
CA ASP A 211 -0.60 17.64 -9.09
C ASP A 211 -0.75 17.44 -7.56
N ASP A 212 -1.62 16.51 -7.14
CA ASP A 212 -1.75 16.16 -5.72
C ASP A 212 -0.47 15.53 -5.16
N VAL A 213 0.22 14.71 -5.98
CA VAL A 213 1.53 14.14 -5.62
C VAL A 213 2.59 15.25 -5.54
N GLY A 214 2.60 16.18 -6.50
CA GLY A 214 3.50 17.33 -6.52
C GLY A 214 3.32 18.22 -5.29
N GLN A 215 2.09 18.53 -4.93
CA GLN A 215 1.78 19.31 -3.72
C GLN A 215 2.17 18.56 -2.43
N SER A 216 1.96 17.23 -2.37
CA SER A 216 2.45 16.40 -1.26
C SER A 216 3.97 16.46 -1.15
N TYR A 217 4.66 16.45 -2.29
CA TYR A 217 6.12 16.54 -2.35
C TYR A 217 6.63 17.88 -1.84
N ASP A 218 5.99 19.00 -2.21
CA ASP A 218 6.32 20.34 -1.71
C ASP A 218 6.14 20.44 -0.19
N VAL A 219 5.06 19.87 0.35
CA VAL A 219 4.86 19.78 1.81
C VAL A 219 5.97 18.95 2.46
N ALA A 220 6.29 17.79 1.87
CA ALA A 220 7.34 16.91 2.40
C ALA A 220 8.73 17.56 2.38
N LEU A 221 9.04 18.36 1.35
CA LEU A 221 10.27 19.16 1.29
C LEU A 221 10.32 20.22 2.41
N THR A 222 9.21 20.94 2.60
CA THR A 222 9.10 21.99 3.63
C THR A 222 9.25 21.43 5.04
N GLU A 223 8.75 20.22 5.28
CA GLU A 223 8.81 19.54 6.58
C GLU A 223 10.06 18.65 6.74
N ASP A 224 11.03 18.71 5.82
CA ASP A 224 12.22 17.84 5.78
C ASP A 224 11.87 16.34 5.90
N ARG A 225 10.80 15.89 5.26
CA ARG A 225 10.34 14.49 5.32
C ARG A 225 10.69 13.67 4.09
N VAL A 226 11.21 14.27 3.01
CA VAL A 226 11.56 13.52 1.79
C VAL A 226 12.67 12.53 2.08
N ASN A 227 12.37 11.25 1.93
CA ASN A 227 13.33 10.16 2.08
C ASN A 227 13.83 9.68 0.73
N VAL A 228 12.94 9.48 -0.25
CA VAL A 228 13.27 9.23 -1.65
C VAL A 228 12.63 10.32 -2.48
N THR A 229 13.40 10.94 -3.37
CA THR A 229 12.90 12.04 -4.21
C THR A 229 11.84 11.58 -5.21
N LEU A 230 11.12 12.54 -5.77
CA LEU A 230 10.18 12.26 -6.84
C LEU A 230 10.89 11.51 -7.98
N GLY A 231 10.25 10.47 -8.49
CA GLY A 231 10.76 9.62 -9.55
C GLY A 231 9.68 8.75 -10.17
N ARG A 232 10.08 7.88 -11.10
CA ARG A 232 9.17 6.96 -11.76
C ARG A 232 9.72 5.54 -11.76
N HIS A 233 8.90 4.58 -11.37
CA HIS A 233 9.26 3.16 -11.35
C HIS A 233 9.28 2.54 -12.74
N THR A 234 10.07 1.45 -12.89
CA THR A 234 10.16 0.66 -14.12
C THR A 234 9.07 -0.40 -14.21
N ASN A 235 8.61 -0.90 -13.07
CA ASN A 235 7.66 -2.00 -12.97
C ASN A 235 6.20 -1.56 -13.12
N ASP A 236 5.68 -0.86 -12.13
CA ASP A 236 4.29 -0.38 -12.12
C ASP A 236 4.11 0.98 -12.78
N LEU A 237 5.19 1.62 -13.24
CA LEU A 237 5.20 2.94 -13.87
C LEU A 237 4.70 4.08 -12.97
N MET A 238 4.55 3.82 -11.67
CA MET A 238 4.14 4.80 -10.68
C MET A 238 5.10 5.98 -10.67
N THR A 239 4.57 7.19 -10.72
CA THR A 239 5.31 8.42 -10.41
C THR A 239 5.05 8.74 -8.95
N SER A 240 6.09 8.69 -8.13
CA SER A 240 5.95 8.74 -6.67
C SER A 240 7.16 9.34 -5.98
N PHE A 241 7.01 9.64 -4.71
CA PHE A 241 8.10 9.93 -3.78
C PHE A 241 7.83 9.25 -2.43
N TYR A 242 8.85 9.17 -1.56
CA TYR A 242 8.70 8.53 -0.26
C TYR A 242 8.99 9.54 0.85
N ALA A 243 8.02 9.69 1.76
CA ALA A 243 8.16 10.51 2.95
C ALA A 243 8.42 9.66 4.19
N ARG A 244 9.27 10.15 5.10
CA ARG A 244 9.42 9.58 6.44
C ARG A 244 8.12 9.77 7.21
N SER A 245 7.48 8.66 7.61
CA SER A 245 6.31 8.71 8.48
C SER A 245 6.73 9.07 9.93
N PRO A 246 5.79 9.33 10.82
CA PRO A 246 6.09 9.45 12.24
C PRO A 246 6.53 8.14 12.93
N SER A 247 6.50 7.03 12.24
CA SER A 247 6.98 5.72 12.67
C SER A 247 8.22 5.29 11.88
N SER A 248 8.67 4.05 12.03
CA SER A 248 9.94 3.56 11.46
C SER A 248 9.89 3.15 9.99
N PHE A 249 8.81 3.47 9.25
CA PHE A 249 8.65 3.14 7.84
C PHE A 249 8.31 4.38 7.01
N MET A 250 8.34 4.26 5.69
CA MET A 250 8.00 5.35 4.77
C MET A 250 6.54 5.26 4.32
N VAL A 251 5.98 6.39 3.91
CA VAL A 251 4.77 6.44 3.10
C VAL A 251 5.14 6.92 1.70
N GLU A 252 4.79 6.11 0.71
CA GLU A 252 4.91 6.44 -0.70
C GLU A 252 3.62 7.12 -1.16
N CYS A 253 3.72 8.34 -1.67
CA CYS A 253 2.63 9.03 -2.34
C CYS A 253 2.85 8.97 -3.84
N GLY A 254 1.93 8.31 -4.57
CA GLY A 254 2.11 8.04 -5.98
C GLY A 254 0.89 8.33 -6.84
N TRP A 255 1.11 8.35 -8.15
CA TRP A 255 0.11 8.54 -9.20
C TRP A 255 0.46 7.73 -10.45
N GLY A 256 -0.58 7.26 -11.13
CA GLY A 256 -0.47 6.70 -12.48
C GLY A 256 0.13 5.31 -12.54
N GLY A 257 -0.06 4.52 -11.48
CA GLY A 257 0.31 3.11 -11.48
C GLY A 257 -0.46 2.33 -12.55
N ARG A 258 0.26 1.45 -13.27
CA ARG A 258 -0.38 0.56 -14.25
C ARG A 258 -1.25 -0.49 -13.57
N GLU A 259 -2.30 -0.90 -14.25
CA GLU A 259 -3.03 -2.10 -13.91
C GLU A 259 -2.47 -3.31 -14.66
N VAL A 260 -2.63 -4.47 -14.07
CA VAL A 260 -2.38 -5.78 -14.66
C VAL A 260 -3.71 -6.49 -14.85
N ASP A 261 -3.82 -7.30 -15.89
CA ASP A 261 -4.93 -8.25 -15.99
C ASP A 261 -4.51 -9.55 -15.25
N PRO A 262 -5.12 -9.86 -14.10
CA PRO A 262 -4.73 -11.03 -13.31
C PRO A 262 -4.88 -12.36 -14.05
N ALA A 263 -5.66 -12.40 -15.14
CA ALA A 263 -5.87 -13.62 -15.91
C ALA A 263 -4.74 -13.89 -16.91
N THR A 264 -4.12 -12.85 -17.45
CA THR A 264 -3.18 -12.94 -18.58
C THR A 264 -1.79 -12.43 -18.29
N TRP A 265 -1.60 -11.73 -17.17
CA TRP A 265 -0.30 -11.15 -16.81
C TRP A 265 0.78 -12.23 -16.65
N GLN A 266 1.95 -11.98 -17.24
CA GLN A 266 3.14 -12.81 -17.10
C GLN A 266 4.21 -12.07 -16.33
N PRO A 267 4.78 -12.68 -15.28
CA PRO A 267 5.87 -12.08 -14.51
C PRO A 267 7.12 -11.89 -15.37
N PHE A 268 7.88 -10.83 -15.06
CA PHE A 268 9.17 -10.59 -15.73
C PHE A 268 10.23 -10.08 -14.73
N GLU A 269 11.50 -10.25 -15.11
CA GLU A 269 12.64 -9.78 -14.33
C GLU A 269 12.97 -8.32 -14.64
N LEU A 270 13.09 -7.49 -13.60
CA LEU A 270 13.53 -6.10 -13.69
C LEU A 270 15.06 -6.03 -13.73
N LYS A 271 15.65 -6.15 -14.92
CA LYS A 271 17.12 -6.20 -15.12
C LYS A 271 17.81 -4.84 -15.01
N ASP A 272 17.08 -3.77 -15.31
CA ASP A 272 17.60 -2.40 -15.34
C ASP A 272 17.32 -1.58 -14.06
N GLY A 273 16.87 -2.28 -12.99
CA GLY A 273 16.60 -1.66 -11.69
C GLY A 273 15.19 -1.06 -11.56
N PRO A 274 14.88 -0.51 -10.37
CA PRO A 274 13.52 -0.19 -9.98
C PRO A 274 13.00 1.15 -10.51
N SER A 275 13.81 1.99 -11.14
CA SER A 275 13.40 3.35 -11.50
C SER A 275 13.89 3.78 -12.87
N LEU A 276 13.01 4.45 -13.64
CA LEU A 276 13.31 5.09 -14.93
C LEU A 276 14.07 6.41 -14.73
N TRP A 277 13.66 7.19 -13.74
CA TRP A 277 14.28 8.46 -13.37
C TRP A 277 13.91 8.82 -11.92
N GLY A 278 14.61 9.78 -11.34
CA GLY A 278 14.38 10.24 -9.97
C GLY A 278 14.71 9.16 -8.92
N HIS A 279 13.92 9.11 -7.86
CA HIS A 279 14.07 8.20 -6.73
C HIS A 279 15.49 8.20 -6.15
N GLU A 280 16.06 9.42 -5.99
CA GLU A 280 17.34 9.58 -5.31
C GLU A 280 17.19 9.27 -3.83
N ARG A 281 18.12 8.49 -3.29
CA ARG A 281 18.20 8.09 -1.89
C ARG A 281 19.38 8.79 -1.25
N ASN A 282 19.13 9.90 -0.55
CA ASN A 282 20.19 10.75 -0.01
C ASN A 282 21.03 10.10 1.08
N TRP A 283 20.51 9.04 1.72
CA TRP A 283 21.25 8.28 2.73
C TRP A 283 22.25 7.26 2.15
N LEU A 284 22.18 6.98 0.87
CA LEU A 284 23.12 6.05 0.24
C LEU A 284 24.49 6.73 0.08
N PRO A 285 25.58 5.96 0.24
CA PRO A 285 26.93 6.41 -0.10
C PRO A 285 26.99 6.94 -1.55
N PRO A 286 27.88 7.91 -1.85
CA PRO A 286 27.99 8.46 -3.22
C PRO A 286 28.22 7.42 -4.31
N ALA A 287 29.01 6.38 -4.02
CA ALA A 287 29.25 5.27 -4.97
C ALA A 287 27.97 4.51 -5.33
N ASP A 288 27.14 4.22 -4.35
CA ASP A 288 25.87 3.50 -4.57
C ASP A 288 24.85 4.37 -5.30
N ARG A 289 24.82 5.68 -5.01
CA ARG A 289 24.00 6.63 -5.78
C ARG A 289 24.42 6.69 -7.24
N GLU A 290 25.72 6.62 -7.53
CA GLU A 290 26.23 6.60 -8.90
C GLU A 290 25.84 5.28 -9.61
N VAL A 291 25.89 4.14 -8.92
CA VAL A 291 25.37 2.86 -9.45
C VAL A 291 23.90 2.98 -9.81
N ALA A 292 23.08 3.53 -8.91
CA ALA A 292 21.63 3.74 -9.17
C ALA A 292 21.38 4.67 -10.37
N ARG A 293 22.18 5.73 -10.54
CA ARG A 293 22.08 6.62 -11.72
C ARG A 293 22.40 5.90 -13.01
N ARG A 294 23.48 5.11 -13.04
CA ARG A 294 23.82 4.29 -14.23
C ARG A 294 22.73 3.27 -14.57
N MET A 295 22.08 2.68 -13.57
CA MET A 295 20.94 1.78 -13.80
C MET A 295 19.78 2.51 -14.48
N ARG A 296 19.39 3.71 -14.01
CA ARG A 296 18.36 4.52 -14.65
C ARG A 296 18.70 4.90 -16.08
N MET A 297 19.96 5.23 -16.37
CA MET A 297 20.44 5.51 -17.74
C MET A 297 20.31 4.28 -18.65
N ARG A 298 20.60 3.08 -18.14
CA ARG A 298 20.40 1.83 -18.88
C ARG A 298 18.92 1.56 -19.14
N ALA A 299 18.07 1.70 -18.12
CA ALA A 299 16.63 1.57 -18.28
C ALA A 299 16.06 2.53 -19.35
N ALA A 300 16.55 3.76 -19.36
CA ALA A 300 16.18 4.73 -20.40
C ALA A 300 16.68 4.33 -21.79
N ALA A 301 17.90 3.78 -21.90
CA ALA A 301 18.49 3.35 -23.15
C ALA A 301 17.85 2.07 -23.71
N SER A 302 17.39 1.15 -22.85
CA SER A 302 16.67 -0.08 -23.26
C SER A 302 15.24 0.18 -23.73
N GLY A 303 14.79 1.43 -23.73
CA GLY A 303 13.46 1.80 -24.23
C GLY A 303 12.32 1.48 -23.26
N LEU A 304 12.61 1.21 -22.00
CA LEU A 304 11.61 1.03 -20.94
C LEU A 304 10.85 2.35 -20.67
N ARG A 305 10.19 2.86 -21.70
CA ARG A 305 9.37 4.07 -21.62
C ARG A 305 7.93 3.69 -21.87
N ALA A 306 7.05 4.03 -20.97
CA ALA A 306 5.63 4.04 -21.27
C ALA A 306 5.17 5.49 -21.36
N PRO A 307 4.32 5.84 -22.33
CA PRO A 307 3.71 7.16 -22.38
C PRO A 307 3.00 7.43 -21.05
N VAL A 308 3.27 8.57 -20.44
CA VAL A 308 2.39 9.09 -19.40
C VAL A 308 1.22 9.70 -20.15
N GLN A 309 0.13 8.97 -20.21
CA GLN A 309 -1.09 9.50 -20.79
C GLN A 309 -1.83 10.25 -19.71
N VAL A 310 -1.81 11.55 -19.82
CA VAL A 310 -2.63 12.45 -19.00
C VAL A 310 -4.07 12.48 -19.53
N MET A 311 -4.30 11.97 -20.74
CA MET A 311 -5.60 11.93 -21.40
C MET A 311 -5.96 10.52 -21.81
N ASP A 312 -7.17 10.11 -21.59
CA ASP A 312 -7.80 8.85 -21.96
C ASP A 312 -7.01 7.54 -21.70
N GLY A 313 -7.40 6.80 -20.69
CA GLY A 313 -7.02 5.42 -20.50
C GLY A 313 -6.06 5.11 -19.35
N ASN A 314 -5.18 6.01 -18.93
CA ASN A 314 -4.35 5.83 -17.74
C ASN A 314 -5.03 6.34 -16.46
N TYR A 315 -6.13 7.05 -16.66
CA TYR A 315 -6.88 7.69 -15.59
C TYR A 315 -8.35 7.27 -15.69
N ARG A 316 -8.63 6.09 -15.22
CA ARG A 316 -10.02 5.65 -15.07
C ARG A 316 -10.45 5.90 -13.63
N LEU A 317 -11.30 6.87 -13.45
CA LEU A 317 -12.08 6.97 -12.25
C LEU A 317 -13.00 5.75 -12.21
N MET A 318 -12.79 4.86 -11.26
CA MET A 318 -13.69 3.74 -11.05
C MET A 318 -14.88 4.26 -10.24
N SER A 319 -16.06 4.14 -10.83
CA SER A 319 -17.32 4.46 -10.13
C SER A 319 -17.40 3.69 -8.82
N GLY A 320 -17.79 4.38 -7.76
CA GLY A 320 -17.86 3.81 -6.40
C GLY A 320 -16.52 3.68 -5.67
N THR A 321 -15.41 4.05 -6.29
CA THR A 321 -14.09 4.03 -5.63
C THR A 321 -13.95 5.16 -4.61
N CYS A 322 -14.55 6.31 -4.90
CA CYS A 322 -14.62 7.45 -4.01
C CYS A 322 -15.96 8.16 -4.24
N ALA A 323 -16.92 7.93 -3.33
CA ALA A 323 -18.27 8.50 -3.43
C ALA A 323 -18.25 10.02 -3.55
N TRP A 324 -17.36 10.68 -2.79
CA TRP A 324 -17.15 12.13 -2.86
C TRP A 324 -16.78 12.61 -4.29
N TRP A 325 -15.90 11.88 -4.98
CA TRP A 325 -15.47 12.22 -6.33
C TRP A 325 -16.57 11.97 -7.36
N ASP A 326 -17.27 10.85 -7.22
CA ASP A 326 -18.39 10.51 -8.10
C ASP A 326 -19.51 11.54 -7.98
N ASP A 327 -19.81 12.04 -6.77
CA ASP A 327 -20.77 13.12 -6.53
C ASP A 327 -20.40 14.43 -7.20
N LEU A 328 -19.11 14.80 -7.21
CA LEU A 328 -18.64 16.00 -7.91
C LEU A 328 -18.81 15.88 -9.41
N ARG A 329 -18.59 14.70 -9.98
CA ARG A 329 -18.75 14.46 -11.44
C ARG A 329 -20.22 14.43 -11.87
N GLY A 330 -21.11 13.94 -11.02
CA GLY A 330 -22.55 13.94 -11.28
C GLY A 330 -23.19 15.34 -11.27
N LYS A 331 -22.48 16.35 -10.76
CA LYS A 331 -22.93 17.75 -10.68
C LYS A 331 -22.37 18.65 -11.79
N SER A 332 -21.49 18.14 -12.63
CA SER A 332 -20.92 18.82 -13.81
C SER A 332 -21.61 18.33 -15.09
#